data_cdbf00e3c8ea6e733398b544fc97dc6f
#
_entry.id   cdbf00e3c8ea6e733398b544fc97dc6f
#
_cell.length_a   1.000
_cell.length_b   1.000
_cell.length_c   1.000
_cell.angle_alpha   90.00
_cell.angle_beta   90.00
_cell.angle_gamma   90.00
#
_symmetry.space_group_name_H-M   'P 1'
#
loop_
_entity.id
_entity.type
_entity.pdbx_description
1 polymer ?
#
loop_
_entity_poly.entity_id
_entity_poly.type
_entity_poly.pdbx_seq_one_letter_code
_entity_poly.pdbx_strand_id
1 'polypeptide(L)'
;MTIVDVADSFTESLDAIEAFMFVQDEGSAARRSDQLEGEIVELVARLENYPKFGRRADFYAVTSAASQAWLRQVEQLAAQAQLLEFRESVLSAHLILYACSDSRVVLLSIRHEREAKYGPDAV
;
A
#
# COMPACT_ATOMS: atom_id res chain seq x y z
N MET A 1 -10.06 -17.62 8.78
CA MET A 1 -9.62 -16.92 7.58
C MET A 1 -9.56 -15.43 7.85
N THR A 2 -8.53 -14.76 7.39
CA THR A 2 -8.34 -13.33 7.57
C THR A 2 -9.17 -12.54 6.55
N ILE A 3 -9.83 -11.49 7.00
CA ILE A 3 -10.55 -10.57 6.10
C ILE A 3 -9.56 -9.51 5.62
N VAL A 4 -9.48 -9.32 4.30
CA VAL A 4 -8.62 -8.29 3.69
C VAL A 4 -9.51 -7.21 3.07
N ASP A 5 -9.38 -6.00 3.60
CA ASP A 5 -10.08 -4.82 3.09
C ASP A 5 -9.10 -3.86 2.44
N VAL A 6 -9.61 -2.94 1.64
CA VAL A 6 -8.82 -1.94 0.93
C VAL A 6 -9.31 -0.54 1.33
N ALA A 7 -8.41 0.29 1.85
CA ALA A 7 -8.73 1.67 2.19
C ALA A 7 -8.75 2.54 0.94
N ASP A 8 -9.49 3.65 0.99
CA ASP A 8 -9.54 4.62 -0.12
C ASP A 8 -8.15 5.16 -0.45
N SER A 9 -7.30 5.36 0.56
CA SER A 9 -5.92 5.81 0.37
C SER A 9 -5.11 4.86 -0.50
N PHE A 10 -5.36 3.54 -0.39
CA PHE A 10 -4.72 2.56 -1.25
C PHE A 10 -5.18 2.70 -2.70
N THR A 11 -6.49 2.79 -2.91
CA THR A 11 -7.06 2.96 -4.25
C THR A 11 -6.54 4.23 -4.91
N GLU A 12 -6.48 5.33 -4.17
CA GLU A 12 -5.96 6.60 -4.66
C GLU A 12 -4.48 6.49 -5.06
N SER A 13 -3.66 5.84 -4.24
CA SER A 13 -2.24 5.67 -4.56
C SER A 13 -2.03 4.73 -5.75
N LEU A 14 -2.83 3.68 -5.87
CA LEU A 14 -2.78 2.79 -7.02
C LEU A 14 -3.18 3.51 -8.31
N ASP A 15 -4.25 4.28 -8.28
CA ASP A 15 -4.71 5.06 -9.43
C ASP A 15 -3.63 6.04 -9.90
N ALA A 16 -2.94 6.69 -8.96
CA ALA A 16 -1.85 7.61 -9.28
C ALA A 16 -0.68 6.89 -9.95
N ILE A 17 -0.33 5.70 -9.47
CA ILE A 17 0.74 4.89 -10.06
C ILE A 17 0.36 4.46 -11.49
N GLU A 18 -0.86 3.99 -11.69
CA GLU A 18 -1.30 3.53 -13.01
C GLU A 18 -1.38 4.71 -14.01
N ALA A 19 -1.85 5.86 -13.56
CA ALA A 19 -1.85 7.07 -14.39
C ALA A 19 -0.42 7.46 -14.80
N PHE A 20 0.54 7.36 -13.89
CA PHE A 20 1.94 7.65 -14.17
C PHE A 20 2.54 6.67 -15.19
N MET A 21 2.15 5.40 -15.14
CA MET A 21 2.58 4.40 -16.14
C MET A 21 2.18 4.84 -17.56
N PHE A 22 0.96 5.34 -17.73
CA PHE A 22 0.49 5.83 -19.03
C PHE A 22 1.25 7.07 -19.49
N VAL A 23 1.66 7.95 -18.58
CA VAL A 23 2.48 9.10 -18.92
C VAL A 23 3.89 8.71 -19.35
N GLN A 24 4.46 7.69 -18.69
CA GLN A 24 5.82 7.22 -18.99
C GLN A 24 5.91 6.49 -20.33
N ASP A 25 5.01 5.57 -20.58
CA ASP A 25 5.03 4.73 -21.76
C ASP A 25 3.64 4.15 -22.02
N GLU A 26 2.89 4.85 -22.83
CA GLU A 26 1.52 4.46 -23.18
C GLU A 26 1.46 3.07 -23.82
N GLY A 27 2.50 2.69 -24.58
CA GLY A 27 2.52 1.40 -25.28
C GLY A 27 2.62 0.19 -24.36
N SER A 28 3.25 0.33 -23.20
CA SER A 28 3.41 -0.76 -22.24
C SER A 28 2.52 -0.64 -21.01
N ALA A 29 1.83 0.50 -20.86
CA ALA A 29 1.10 0.83 -19.63
C ALA A 29 0.04 -0.21 -19.26
N ALA A 30 -0.77 -0.64 -20.21
CA ALA A 30 -1.83 -1.62 -19.95
C ALA A 30 -1.27 -2.94 -19.43
N ARG A 31 -0.19 -3.43 -20.03
CA ARG A 31 0.46 -4.68 -19.62
C ARG A 31 1.06 -4.55 -18.22
N ARG A 32 1.73 -3.42 -17.95
CA ARG A 32 2.36 -3.17 -16.65
C ARG A 32 1.32 -3.02 -15.55
N SER A 33 0.20 -2.36 -15.84
CA SER A 33 -0.92 -2.21 -14.93
C SER A 33 -1.55 -3.56 -14.62
N ASP A 34 -1.80 -4.40 -15.64
CA ASP A 34 -2.34 -5.74 -15.46
C ASP A 34 -1.41 -6.62 -14.61
N GLN A 35 -0.11 -6.53 -14.85
CA GLN A 35 0.88 -7.26 -14.05
C GLN A 35 0.83 -6.84 -12.58
N LEU A 36 0.78 -5.55 -12.32
CA LEU A 36 0.70 -5.03 -10.96
C LEU A 36 -0.58 -5.48 -10.27
N GLU A 37 -1.71 -5.38 -10.95
CA GLU A 37 -2.99 -5.82 -10.40
C GLU A 37 -2.99 -7.32 -10.09
N GLY A 38 -2.35 -8.14 -10.94
CA GLY A 38 -2.17 -9.56 -10.70
C GLY A 38 -1.34 -9.84 -9.45
N GLU A 39 -0.26 -9.09 -9.25
CA GLU A 39 0.57 -9.22 -8.06
C GLU A 39 -0.20 -8.83 -6.78
N ILE A 40 -1.05 -7.82 -6.87
CA ILE A 40 -1.91 -7.40 -5.75
C ILE A 40 -2.91 -8.51 -5.40
N VAL A 41 -3.55 -9.11 -6.39
CA VAL A 41 -4.49 -10.21 -6.17
C VAL A 41 -3.79 -11.40 -5.48
N GLU A 42 -2.60 -11.75 -5.93
CA GLU A 42 -1.81 -12.81 -5.30
C GLU A 42 -1.45 -12.48 -3.86
N LEU A 43 -1.07 -11.23 -3.59
CA LEU A 43 -0.78 -10.78 -2.24
C LEU A 43 -2.00 -10.88 -1.33
N VAL A 44 -3.16 -10.42 -1.80
CA VAL A 44 -4.42 -10.50 -1.03
C VAL A 44 -4.71 -11.95 -0.64
N ALA A 45 -4.59 -12.89 -1.58
CA ALA A 45 -4.81 -14.30 -1.31
C ALA A 45 -3.84 -14.82 -0.25
N ARG A 46 -2.58 -14.37 -0.27
CA ARG A 46 -1.58 -14.75 0.71
C ARG A 46 -1.88 -14.17 2.09
N LEU A 47 -2.30 -12.92 2.14
CA LEU A 47 -2.64 -12.25 3.40
C LEU A 47 -3.90 -12.82 4.05
N GLU A 48 -4.81 -13.38 3.28
CA GLU A 48 -5.98 -14.08 3.83
C GLU A 48 -5.58 -15.27 4.71
N ASN A 49 -4.44 -15.87 4.44
CA ASN A 49 -3.92 -17.00 5.22
C ASN A 49 -2.81 -16.59 6.19
N TYR A 50 -2.03 -15.57 5.83
CA TYR A 50 -0.86 -15.13 6.60
C TYR A 50 -0.86 -13.60 6.73
N PRO A 51 -1.71 -13.04 7.63
CA PRO A 51 -1.84 -11.56 7.73
C PRO A 51 -0.53 -10.86 8.12
N LYS A 52 0.38 -11.55 8.75
CA LYS A 52 1.68 -10.98 9.15
C LYS A 52 2.81 -11.38 8.20
N PHE A 53 2.48 -11.74 6.97
CA PHE A 53 3.46 -12.15 5.96
C PHE A 53 4.49 -11.04 5.65
N GLY A 54 4.06 -9.80 5.59
CA GLY A 54 4.96 -8.68 5.33
C GLY A 54 5.89 -8.37 6.49
N ARG A 55 6.91 -7.55 6.24
CA ARG A 55 7.84 -7.08 7.26
C ARG A 55 7.26 -5.87 8.00
N ARG A 56 7.76 -5.57 9.19
CA ARG A 56 7.35 -4.36 9.91
C ARG A 56 7.68 -3.12 9.11
N ALA A 57 6.74 -2.18 9.08
CA ALA A 57 6.89 -0.93 8.35
C ALA A 57 7.39 0.19 9.28
N ASP A 58 8.30 1.02 8.77
CA ASP A 58 8.84 2.16 9.47
C ASP A 58 8.40 3.47 8.83
N PHE A 59 8.13 4.49 9.66
CA PHE A 59 7.64 5.78 9.21
C PHE A 59 8.64 6.92 9.50
N TYR A 60 9.92 6.64 9.47
CA TYR A 60 10.95 7.60 9.89
C TYR A 60 11.11 8.82 8.98
N ALA A 61 10.68 8.74 7.74
CA ALA A 61 10.93 9.79 6.76
C ALA A 61 9.77 10.78 6.60
N VAL A 62 8.89 10.92 7.60
CA VAL A 62 7.74 11.85 7.53
C VAL A 62 8.22 13.22 7.96
N THR A 63 8.48 14.12 7.00
CA THR A 63 9.07 15.44 7.27
C THR A 63 8.17 16.62 6.94
N SER A 64 7.23 16.49 6.01
CA SER A 64 6.34 17.58 5.63
C SER A 64 5.03 17.56 6.42
N ALA A 65 4.34 18.71 6.47
CA ALA A 65 3.03 18.80 7.10
C ALA A 65 2.00 17.92 6.39
N ALA A 66 2.07 17.82 5.06
CA ALA A 66 1.16 16.98 4.28
C ALA A 66 1.37 15.50 4.59
N SER A 67 2.62 15.03 4.67
CA SER A 67 2.93 13.65 5.02
C SER A 67 2.54 13.32 6.45
N GLN A 68 2.73 14.25 7.38
CA GLN A 68 2.32 14.06 8.77
C GLN A 68 0.80 13.96 8.90
N ALA A 69 0.05 14.79 8.16
CA ALA A 69 -1.40 14.73 8.15
C ALA A 69 -1.89 13.40 7.56
N TRP A 70 -1.26 12.94 6.47
CA TRP A 70 -1.58 11.67 5.85
C TRP A 70 -1.32 10.50 6.82
N LEU A 71 -0.18 10.51 7.49
CA LEU A 71 0.16 9.47 8.46
C LEU A 71 -0.85 9.41 9.60
N ARG A 72 -1.26 10.57 10.12
CA ARG A 72 -2.30 10.62 11.17
C ARG A 72 -3.62 10.03 10.71
N GLN A 73 -4.03 10.30 9.47
CA GLN A 73 -5.26 9.71 8.91
C GLN A 73 -5.16 8.20 8.82
N VAL A 74 -4.03 7.69 8.36
CA VAL A 74 -3.77 6.26 8.23
C VAL A 74 -3.76 5.58 9.61
N GLU A 75 -3.10 6.18 10.59
CA GLU A 75 -3.07 5.66 11.95
C GLU A 75 -4.47 5.67 12.58
N GLN A 76 -5.26 6.71 12.32
CA GLN A 76 -6.63 6.81 12.82
C GLN A 76 -7.53 5.74 12.21
N LEU A 77 -7.43 5.50 10.91
CA LEU A 77 -8.16 4.43 10.24
C LEU A 77 -7.83 3.06 10.83
N ALA A 78 -6.54 2.81 11.04
CA ALA A 78 -6.07 1.57 11.65
C ALA A 78 -6.61 1.41 13.07
N ALA A 79 -6.56 2.47 13.88
CA ALA A 79 -7.06 2.45 15.26
C ALA A 79 -8.56 2.18 15.31
N GLN A 80 -9.34 2.80 14.42
CA GLN A 80 -10.79 2.56 14.34
C GLN A 80 -11.13 1.11 14.02
N ALA A 81 -10.29 0.46 13.24
CA ALA A 81 -10.43 -0.95 12.89
C ALA A 81 -9.73 -1.87 13.91
N GLN A 82 -9.17 -1.31 14.98
CA GLN A 82 -8.42 -2.04 16.01
C GLN A 82 -7.20 -2.78 15.46
N LEU A 83 -6.54 -2.18 14.48
CA LEU A 83 -5.33 -2.72 13.86
C LEU A 83 -4.13 -1.93 14.39
N LEU A 84 -3.28 -2.57 15.17
CA LEU A 84 -2.19 -1.90 15.87
C LEU A 84 -0.82 -2.16 15.24
N GLU A 85 -0.75 -2.99 14.23
CA GLU A 85 0.52 -3.37 13.60
C GLU A 85 0.52 -2.94 12.14
N PHE A 86 1.61 -2.26 11.75
CA PHE A 86 1.83 -1.84 10.37
C PHE A 86 2.91 -2.71 9.76
N ARG A 87 2.66 -3.21 8.55
CA ARG A 87 3.61 -4.01 7.80
C ARG A 87 3.65 -3.57 6.35
N GLU A 88 4.70 -3.97 5.64
CA GLU A 88 4.77 -3.76 4.21
C GLU A 88 5.16 -5.05 3.50
N SER A 89 4.59 -5.25 2.32
CA SER A 89 4.91 -6.36 1.44
C SER A 89 5.60 -5.86 0.19
N VAL A 90 6.61 -6.59 -0.25
CA VAL A 90 7.40 -6.23 -1.42
C VAL A 90 6.86 -7.00 -2.62
N LEU A 91 6.51 -6.29 -3.70
CA LEU A 91 6.18 -6.84 -5.01
C LEU A 91 7.39 -6.71 -5.93
N SER A 92 7.25 -7.00 -7.22
CA SER A 92 8.38 -6.92 -8.16
C SER A 92 9.03 -5.53 -8.19
N ALA A 93 8.22 -4.48 -8.24
CA ALA A 93 8.70 -3.10 -8.36
C ALA A 93 7.98 -2.14 -7.41
N HIS A 94 7.11 -2.62 -6.54
CA HIS A 94 6.28 -1.80 -5.65
C HIS A 94 6.28 -2.37 -4.25
N LEU A 95 5.94 -1.51 -3.29
CA LEU A 95 5.75 -1.91 -1.90
C LEU A 95 4.35 -1.51 -1.46
N ILE A 96 3.72 -2.38 -0.69
CA ILE A 96 2.37 -2.14 -0.17
C ILE A 96 2.42 -2.04 1.34
N LEU A 97 1.94 -0.91 1.86
CA LEU A 97 1.76 -0.67 3.28
C LEU A 97 0.37 -1.16 3.69
N TYR A 98 0.31 -1.94 4.76
CA TYR A 98 -0.96 -2.39 5.30
C TYR A 98 -0.93 -2.42 6.83
N ALA A 99 -2.12 -2.34 7.43
CA ALA A 99 -2.30 -2.55 8.86
C ALA A 99 -2.95 -3.90 9.07
N CYS A 100 -2.61 -4.58 10.16
CA CYS A 100 -3.13 -5.91 10.40
C CYS A 100 -3.33 -6.24 11.88
N SER A 101 -4.17 -7.24 12.09
CA SER A 101 -4.30 -8.02 13.32
C SER A 101 -4.18 -9.50 12.94
N ASP A 102 -4.46 -10.40 13.87
CA ASP A 102 -4.43 -11.85 13.58
C ASP A 102 -5.55 -12.28 12.62
N SER A 103 -6.59 -11.48 12.47
CA SER A 103 -7.78 -11.86 11.70
C SER A 103 -8.22 -10.82 10.67
N ARG A 104 -7.52 -9.70 10.54
CA ARG A 104 -7.92 -8.63 9.63
C ARG A 104 -6.71 -7.90 9.06
N VAL A 105 -6.83 -7.52 7.80
CA VAL A 105 -5.84 -6.70 7.08
C VAL A 105 -6.56 -5.57 6.37
N VAL A 106 -5.98 -4.38 6.39
CA VAL A 106 -6.43 -3.25 5.58
C VAL A 106 -5.24 -2.74 4.77
N LEU A 107 -5.33 -2.80 3.44
CA LEU A 107 -4.33 -2.23 2.55
C LEU A 107 -4.46 -0.71 2.58
N LEU A 108 -3.37 0.00 2.85
CA LEU A 108 -3.39 1.44 3.11
C LEU A 108 -2.78 2.28 2.00
N SER A 109 -1.69 1.82 1.38
CA SER A 109 -0.99 2.59 0.36
C SER A 109 -0.05 1.71 -0.44
N ILE A 110 0.27 2.14 -1.66
CA ILE A 110 1.25 1.48 -2.50
C ILE A 110 2.22 2.54 -3.04
N ARG A 111 3.50 2.18 -3.15
CA ARG A 111 4.51 3.06 -3.74
C ARG A 111 5.44 2.25 -4.64
N HIS A 112 6.05 2.93 -5.61
CA HIS A 112 7.12 2.34 -6.38
C HIS A 112 8.35 2.16 -5.48
N GLU A 113 9.15 1.14 -5.72
CA GLU A 113 10.34 0.86 -4.90
C GLU A 113 11.35 2.00 -4.85
N ARG A 114 11.36 2.86 -5.88
CA ARG A 114 12.27 4.02 -5.97
C ARG A 114 11.78 5.23 -5.19
N GLU A 115 10.52 5.24 -4.76
CA GLU A 115 10.01 6.29 -3.90
C GLU A 115 10.49 6.07 -2.48
N ALA A 116 10.92 7.13 -1.80
CA ALA A 116 11.49 7.00 -0.47
C ALA A 116 10.46 6.71 0.62
N LYS A 117 9.20 7.08 0.39
CA LYS A 117 8.14 7.00 1.40
C LYS A 117 6.76 6.95 0.79
N TYR A 118 5.78 6.57 1.59
CA TYR A 118 4.36 6.59 1.23
C TYR A 118 3.79 8.00 1.41
N GLY A 119 2.63 8.23 0.77
CA GLY A 119 1.86 9.44 0.97
C GLY A 119 2.23 10.58 0.03
N PRO A 120 1.74 11.81 0.30
CA PRO A 120 1.81 12.92 -0.65
C PRO A 120 3.20 13.38 -1.06
N ASP A 121 4.21 13.12 -0.24
CA ASP A 121 5.60 13.50 -0.53
C ASP A 121 6.41 12.39 -1.20
N ALA A 122 5.78 11.29 -1.58
CA ALA A 122 6.42 10.23 -2.33
C ALA A 122 6.85 10.74 -3.71
N VAL A 123 8.06 10.46 -4.11
CA VAL A 123 8.63 10.96 -5.36
C VAL A 123 9.19 9.83 -6.19
#